data_37aab6b12716376fcea846fb65b22394
#
_entry.id   37aab6b12716376fcea846fb65b22394
#
_cell.length_a   1.000
_cell.length_b   1.000
_cell.length_c   1.000
_cell.angle_alpha   90.00
_cell.angle_beta   90.00
_cell.angle_gamma   90.00
#
_symmetry.space_group_name_H-M   'P 1'
#
loop_
_entity.id
_entity.type
_entity.pdbx_description
1 polymer ?
#
loop_
_entity_poly.entity_id
_entity_poly.type
_entity_poly.pdbx_seq_one_letter_code
_entity_poly.pdbx_strand_id
1 'polypeptide(L)'
;TGVQTCALPIFHRALTFRDLLYYGLIFMVPIAPFGIFGGVFNASGGMVALAYAIGMVGMMLTASSYAQMSKAFPMAGSVYTYAGRGINPSVGFLAGWVIFLDYVLVPTLLYIVAAIAMNSFVSGIPVWAWLLFFIITNTIVNLRGIELTAKFNKIFLIAELIVLALLDRKSTR
;
A
#
# COMPACT_ATOMS: atom_id res chain seq x y z
N THR A 1 6.71 27.93 -39.81
CA THR A 1 7.31 26.88 -38.99
C THR A 1 6.33 26.55 -37.87
N GLY A 2 5.38 25.60 -38.16
CA GLY A 2 4.35 25.19 -37.22
C GLY A 2 4.96 24.33 -36.13
N VAL A 3 5.00 24.83 -34.92
CA VAL A 3 5.15 24.02 -33.72
C VAL A 3 3.85 23.21 -33.57
N GLN A 4 3.85 21.97 -34.00
CA GLN A 4 2.82 21.03 -33.62
C GLN A 4 2.94 20.85 -32.09
N THR A 5 2.15 21.60 -31.35
CA THR A 5 1.81 21.25 -29.97
C THR A 5 1.11 19.90 -30.04
N CYS A 6 1.84 18.81 -29.81
CA CYS A 6 1.25 17.53 -29.47
C CYS A 6 0.37 17.79 -28.27
N ALA A 7 -0.93 17.90 -28.50
CA ALA A 7 -1.93 17.94 -27.46
C ALA A 7 -1.88 16.54 -26.81
N LEU A 8 -1.04 16.41 -25.78
CA LEU A 8 -1.13 15.28 -24.86
C LEU A 8 -2.58 15.20 -24.41
N PRO A 9 -3.20 14.00 -24.45
CA PRO A 9 -4.56 13.85 -23.98
C PRO A 9 -4.61 14.45 -22.58
N ILE A 10 -5.42 15.52 -22.44
CA ILE A 10 -5.68 16.16 -21.15
C ILE A 10 -6.36 15.07 -20.32
N PHE A 11 -5.57 14.39 -19.50
CA PHE A 11 -6.15 13.48 -18.50
C PHE A 11 -7.11 14.32 -17.68
N HIS A 12 -8.39 14.06 -17.83
CA HIS A 12 -9.40 14.66 -16.96
C HIS A 12 -8.98 14.37 -15.54
N ARG A 13 -8.78 15.42 -14.74
CA ARG A 13 -8.54 15.29 -13.30
C ARG A 13 -9.85 14.80 -12.66
N ALA A 14 -10.10 13.51 -12.79
CA ALA A 14 -11.32 12.87 -12.30
C ALA A 14 -11.28 12.63 -10.78
N LEU A 15 -10.10 12.75 -10.14
CA LEU A 15 -9.92 12.48 -8.73
C LEU A 15 -10.00 13.78 -7.92
N THR A 16 -10.92 13.82 -6.97
CA THR A 16 -11.00 14.87 -5.96
C THR A 16 -10.00 14.61 -4.83
N PHE A 17 -9.75 15.62 -3.99
CA PHE A 17 -8.91 15.46 -2.79
C PHE A 17 -9.44 14.37 -1.84
N ARG A 18 -10.77 14.22 -1.76
CA ARG A 18 -11.41 13.16 -0.95
C ARG A 18 -11.11 11.77 -1.51
N ASP A 19 -11.14 11.62 -2.83
CA ASP A 19 -10.81 10.34 -3.47
C ASP A 19 -9.35 9.96 -3.20
N LEU A 20 -8.42 10.92 -3.26
CA LEU A 20 -7.02 10.70 -2.90
C LEU A 20 -6.83 10.29 -1.44
N LEU A 21 -7.59 10.88 -0.51
CA LEU A 21 -7.59 10.46 0.89
C LEU A 21 -8.10 9.02 1.06
N TYR A 22 -9.20 8.67 0.41
CA TYR A 22 -9.73 7.30 0.44
C TYR A 22 -8.73 6.30 -0.13
N TYR A 23 -8.13 6.58 -1.28
CA TYR A 23 -7.10 5.71 -1.85
C TYR A 23 -5.88 5.60 -0.93
N GLY A 24 -5.43 6.68 -0.31
CA GLY A 24 -4.33 6.66 0.65
C GLY A 24 -4.63 5.79 1.86
N LEU A 25 -5.83 5.89 2.43
CA LEU A 25 -6.26 5.06 3.57
C LEU A 25 -6.38 3.58 3.18
N ILE A 26 -6.89 3.26 1.99
CA ILE A 26 -6.95 1.88 1.48
C ILE A 26 -5.54 1.30 1.35
N PHE A 27 -4.60 2.08 0.81
CA PHE A 27 -3.22 1.64 0.62
C PHE A 27 -2.47 1.42 1.94
N MET A 28 -2.82 2.15 3.00
CA MET A 28 -2.21 2.01 4.33
C MET A 28 -2.64 0.73 5.05
N VAL A 29 -3.72 0.07 4.61
CA VAL A 29 -4.28 -1.13 5.26
C VAL A 29 -4.36 -0.93 6.77
N PRO A 30 -5.34 -0.18 7.31
CA PRO A 30 -5.39 0.22 8.72
C PRO A 30 -5.35 -0.93 9.72
N ILE A 31 -5.72 -2.14 9.32
CA ILE A 31 -5.68 -3.35 10.14
C ILE A 31 -4.28 -4.01 10.19
N ALA A 32 -3.37 -3.64 9.30
CA ALA A 32 -2.04 -4.26 9.22
C ALA A 32 -1.24 -4.22 10.54
N PRO A 33 -1.25 -3.14 11.34
CA PRO A 33 -0.55 -3.09 12.62
C PRO A 33 -0.96 -4.21 13.58
N PHE A 34 -2.21 -4.66 13.54
CA PHE A 34 -2.68 -5.76 14.38
C PHE A 34 -2.11 -7.11 13.93
N GLY A 35 -1.97 -7.32 12.62
CA GLY A 35 -1.41 -8.55 12.05
C GLY A 35 0.09 -8.73 12.37
N ILE A 36 0.83 -7.63 12.47
CA ILE A 36 2.28 -7.66 12.76
C ILE A 36 2.62 -7.35 14.21
N PHE A 37 1.61 -7.09 15.07
CA PHE A 37 1.80 -6.67 16.46
C PHE A 37 2.74 -7.59 17.24
N GLY A 38 2.55 -8.91 17.12
CA GLY A 38 3.39 -9.90 17.81
C GLY A 38 4.87 -9.82 17.41
N GLY A 39 5.14 -9.61 16.12
CA GLY A 39 6.51 -9.41 15.62
C GLY A 39 7.14 -8.13 16.16
N VAL A 40 6.40 -7.03 16.14
CA VAL A 40 6.86 -5.74 16.68
C VAL A 40 7.07 -5.82 18.21
N PHE A 41 6.17 -6.49 18.93
CA PHE A 41 6.29 -6.70 20.37
C PHE A 41 7.60 -7.43 20.73
N ASN A 42 7.88 -8.53 20.04
CA ASN A 42 9.11 -9.31 20.27
C ASN A 42 10.36 -8.51 19.88
N ALA A 43 10.35 -7.81 18.76
CA ALA A 43 11.49 -7.02 18.29
C ALA A 43 11.77 -5.79 19.15
N SER A 44 10.73 -5.16 19.72
CA SER A 44 10.86 -3.96 20.57
C SER A 44 11.03 -4.25 22.06
N GLY A 45 11.09 -5.52 22.46
CA GLY A 45 11.15 -5.90 23.88
C GLY A 45 9.92 -5.44 24.67
N GLY A 46 8.74 -5.39 24.04
CA GLY A 46 7.49 -4.95 24.64
C GLY A 46 7.17 -3.45 24.48
N MET A 47 8.13 -2.63 24.01
CA MET A 47 7.95 -1.18 23.85
C MET A 47 7.32 -0.82 22.50
N VAL A 48 6.18 -1.40 22.18
CA VAL A 48 5.49 -1.26 20.88
C VAL A 48 5.12 0.20 20.59
N ALA A 49 4.57 0.92 21.58
CA ALA A 49 4.18 2.31 21.41
C ALA A 49 5.37 3.22 21.05
N LEU A 50 6.52 2.99 21.67
CA LEU A 50 7.75 3.74 21.39
C LEU A 50 8.26 3.42 19.98
N ALA A 51 8.25 2.14 19.57
CA ALA A 51 8.66 1.73 18.24
C ALA A 51 7.79 2.40 17.14
N TYR A 52 6.48 2.43 17.32
CA TYR A 52 5.58 3.12 16.40
C TYR A 52 5.77 4.65 16.42
N ALA A 53 6.03 5.26 17.59
CA ALA A 53 6.29 6.69 17.67
C ALA A 53 7.56 7.10 16.91
N ILE A 54 8.64 6.33 17.06
CA ILE A 54 9.89 6.55 16.31
C ILE A 54 9.65 6.36 14.81
N GLY A 55 8.95 5.29 14.43
CA GLY A 55 8.58 5.03 13.03
C GLY A 55 7.74 6.17 12.44
N MET A 56 6.79 6.71 13.18
CA MET A 56 5.97 7.84 12.76
C MET A 56 6.81 9.08 12.46
N VAL A 57 7.77 9.42 13.31
CA VAL A 57 8.69 10.55 13.07
C VAL A 57 9.50 10.34 11.78
N GLY A 58 10.07 9.14 11.59
CA GLY A 58 10.79 8.79 10.36
C GLY A 58 9.91 8.91 9.12
N MET A 59 8.66 8.43 9.19
CA MET A 59 7.71 8.52 8.07
C MET A 59 7.28 9.96 7.78
N MET A 60 7.13 10.83 8.79
CA MET A 60 6.85 12.25 8.60
C MET A 60 7.98 12.96 7.84
N LEU A 61 9.23 12.67 8.17
CA LEU A 61 10.39 13.21 7.43
C LEU A 61 10.39 12.74 5.97
N THR A 62 10.13 11.46 5.74
CA THR A 62 9.99 10.89 4.40
C THR A 62 8.86 11.57 3.63
N ALA A 63 7.68 11.71 4.22
CA ALA A 63 6.52 12.35 3.60
C ALA A 63 6.80 13.81 3.25
N SER A 64 7.51 14.56 4.11
CA SER A 64 7.90 15.94 3.83
C SER A 64 8.87 16.05 2.64
N SER A 65 9.81 15.10 2.53
CA SER A 65 10.72 15.00 1.38
C SER A 65 9.97 14.74 0.08
N TYR A 66 9.03 13.77 0.08
CA TYR A 66 8.17 13.50 -1.08
C TYR A 66 7.31 14.70 -1.47
N ALA A 67 6.77 15.43 -0.49
CA ALA A 67 5.99 16.63 -0.76
C ALA A 67 6.81 17.74 -1.45
N GLN A 68 8.08 17.88 -1.09
CA GLN A 68 8.98 18.83 -1.76
C GLN A 68 9.34 18.35 -3.18
N MET A 69 9.66 17.08 -3.34
CA MET A 69 10.01 16.51 -4.64
C MET A 69 8.83 16.53 -5.62
N SER A 70 7.60 16.27 -5.17
CA SER A 70 6.42 16.35 -6.02
C SER A 70 6.10 17.77 -6.50
N LYS A 71 6.48 18.80 -5.73
CA LYS A 71 6.39 20.21 -6.16
C LYS A 71 7.47 20.56 -7.17
N ALA A 72 8.70 20.08 -6.98
CA ALA A 72 9.81 20.33 -7.88
C ALA A 72 9.67 19.58 -9.22
N PHE A 73 9.15 18.37 -9.18
CA PHE A 73 8.97 17.50 -10.34
C PHE A 73 7.53 16.97 -10.42
N PRO A 74 6.56 17.78 -10.91
CA PRO A 74 5.14 17.41 -10.96
C PRO A 74 4.85 16.42 -12.09
N MET A 75 5.51 15.27 -12.05
CA MET A 75 5.39 14.20 -13.06
C MET A 75 5.15 12.86 -12.39
N ALA A 76 4.45 11.97 -13.11
CA ALA A 76 4.32 10.59 -12.70
C ALA A 76 5.67 9.86 -12.71
N GLY A 77 5.88 8.90 -11.80
CA GLY A 77 7.09 8.09 -11.75
C GLY A 77 7.71 7.98 -10.37
N SER A 78 7.16 8.69 -9.36
CA SER A 78 7.58 8.55 -7.97
C SER A 78 9.12 8.64 -7.79
N VAL A 79 9.71 7.82 -6.93
CA VAL A 79 11.14 7.82 -6.63
C VAL A 79 12.02 7.62 -7.85
N TYR A 80 11.59 6.82 -8.83
CA TYR A 80 12.32 6.64 -10.10
C TYR A 80 12.60 7.98 -10.77
N THR A 81 11.56 8.81 -10.92
CA THR A 81 11.68 10.11 -11.56
C THR A 81 12.46 11.10 -10.70
N TYR A 82 12.21 11.11 -9.38
CA TYR A 82 12.87 12.02 -8.45
C TYR A 82 14.37 11.74 -8.36
N ALA A 83 14.77 10.48 -8.22
CA ALA A 83 16.16 10.08 -8.17
C ALA A 83 16.87 10.27 -9.51
N GLY A 84 16.20 9.94 -10.63
CA GLY A 84 16.77 10.06 -11.96
C GLY A 84 17.03 11.51 -12.39
N ARG A 85 16.18 12.46 -11.94
CA ARG A 85 16.33 13.88 -12.26
C ARG A 85 17.06 14.67 -11.19
N GLY A 86 16.92 14.28 -9.92
CA GLY A 86 17.56 14.97 -8.82
C GLY A 86 19.01 14.57 -8.59
N ILE A 87 19.41 13.36 -8.97
CA ILE A 87 20.77 12.84 -8.76
C ILE A 87 21.39 12.48 -10.12
N ASN A 88 21.02 11.35 -10.70
CA ASN A 88 21.42 10.95 -12.06
C ASN A 88 20.53 9.80 -12.58
N PRO A 89 20.53 9.52 -13.91
CA PRO A 89 19.71 8.45 -14.50
C PRO A 89 20.02 7.05 -13.96
N SER A 90 21.27 6.75 -13.61
CA SER A 90 21.67 5.43 -13.09
C SER A 90 21.07 5.17 -11.70
N VAL A 91 21.08 6.17 -10.84
CA VAL A 91 20.45 6.09 -9.51
C VAL A 91 18.92 5.98 -9.66
N GLY A 92 18.33 6.70 -10.61
CA GLY A 92 16.92 6.56 -10.95
C GLY A 92 16.56 5.14 -11.39
N PHE A 93 17.38 4.52 -12.23
CA PHE A 93 17.18 3.14 -12.66
C PHE A 93 17.23 2.14 -11.49
N LEU A 94 18.21 2.26 -10.60
CA LEU A 94 18.29 1.44 -9.39
C LEU A 94 17.08 1.65 -8.47
N ALA A 95 16.66 2.89 -8.27
CA ALA A 95 15.47 3.21 -7.49
C ALA A 95 14.21 2.58 -8.09
N GLY A 96 14.08 2.58 -9.42
CA GLY A 96 13.01 1.89 -10.14
C GLY A 96 13.00 0.38 -9.91
N TRP A 97 14.16 -0.26 -9.90
CA TRP A 97 14.30 -1.68 -9.58
C TRP A 97 13.88 -2.00 -8.15
N VAL A 98 14.29 -1.19 -7.17
CA VAL A 98 13.91 -1.38 -5.76
C VAL A 98 12.40 -1.25 -5.59
N ILE A 99 11.77 -0.26 -6.24
CA ILE A 99 10.30 -0.12 -6.21
C ILE A 99 9.62 -1.32 -6.87
N PHE A 100 10.14 -1.79 -8.00
CA PHE A 100 9.58 -2.97 -8.67
C PHE A 100 9.63 -4.21 -7.76
N LEU A 101 10.75 -4.42 -7.06
CA LEU A 101 10.87 -5.50 -6.06
C LEU A 101 9.85 -5.33 -4.94
N ASP A 102 9.63 -4.13 -4.44
CA ASP A 102 8.62 -3.85 -3.41
C ASP A 102 7.22 -4.27 -3.89
N TYR A 103 6.82 -3.86 -5.11
CA TYR A 103 5.53 -4.23 -5.68
C TYR A 103 5.34 -5.73 -5.93
N VAL A 104 6.41 -6.51 -6.05
CA VAL A 104 6.35 -7.97 -6.19
C VAL A 104 6.37 -8.66 -4.83
N LEU A 105 7.26 -8.24 -3.93
CA LEU A 105 7.49 -8.91 -2.65
C LEU A 105 6.38 -8.64 -1.64
N VAL A 106 5.88 -7.40 -1.55
CA VAL A 106 4.85 -7.03 -0.56
C VAL A 106 3.55 -7.83 -0.77
N PRO A 107 2.95 -7.89 -1.97
CA PRO A 107 1.78 -8.73 -2.19
C PRO A 107 2.03 -10.21 -1.88
N THR A 108 3.21 -10.72 -2.24
CA THR A 108 3.58 -12.11 -1.95
C THR A 108 3.57 -12.39 -0.46
N LEU A 109 4.17 -11.52 0.34
CA LEU A 109 4.15 -11.61 1.81
C LEU A 109 2.73 -11.55 2.36
N LEU A 110 1.90 -10.65 1.84
CA LEU A 110 0.51 -10.52 2.27
C LEU A 110 -0.30 -11.79 1.98
N TYR A 111 -0.10 -12.44 0.84
CA TYR A 111 -0.76 -13.72 0.54
C TYR A 111 -0.32 -14.83 1.50
N ILE A 112 0.97 -14.90 1.83
CA ILE A 112 1.48 -15.89 2.78
C ILE A 112 0.87 -15.66 4.17
N VAL A 113 0.87 -14.42 4.67
CA VAL A 113 0.27 -14.08 5.97
C VAL A 113 -1.22 -14.41 6.00
N ALA A 114 -1.95 -14.05 4.94
CA ALA A 114 -3.37 -14.36 4.83
C ALA A 114 -3.63 -15.87 4.79
N ALA A 115 -2.82 -16.65 4.07
CA ALA A 115 -2.95 -18.08 3.97
C ALA A 115 -2.68 -18.78 5.32
N ILE A 116 -1.67 -18.33 6.07
CA ILE A 116 -1.37 -18.81 7.42
C ILE A 116 -2.51 -18.48 8.38
N ALA A 117 -3.03 -17.25 8.33
CA ALA A 117 -4.16 -16.83 9.14
C ALA A 117 -5.41 -17.68 8.86
N MET A 118 -5.74 -17.94 7.60
CA MET A 118 -6.88 -18.79 7.23
C MET A 118 -6.68 -20.25 7.66
N ASN A 119 -5.47 -20.77 7.59
CA ASN A 119 -5.16 -22.12 8.07
C ASN A 119 -5.38 -22.25 9.59
N SER A 120 -5.18 -21.19 10.37
CA SER A 120 -5.46 -21.21 11.81
C SER A 120 -6.96 -21.27 12.14
N PHE A 121 -7.82 -20.77 11.25
CA PHE A 121 -9.28 -20.84 11.38
C PHE A 121 -9.85 -22.16 10.84
N VAL A 122 -9.27 -22.68 9.74
CA VAL A 122 -9.73 -23.90 9.06
C VAL A 122 -8.54 -24.82 8.85
N SER A 123 -8.23 -25.61 9.88
CA SER A 123 -7.06 -26.49 9.93
C SER A 123 -7.11 -27.69 8.95
N GLY A 124 -8.26 -27.92 8.31
CA GLY A 124 -8.43 -29.04 7.35
C GLY A 124 -7.88 -28.76 5.94
N ILE A 125 -7.50 -27.51 5.62
CA ILE A 125 -7.03 -27.11 4.30
C ILE A 125 -5.57 -26.68 4.40
N PRO A 126 -4.65 -27.25 3.59
CA PRO A 126 -3.24 -26.89 3.65
C PRO A 126 -2.98 -25.45 3.22
N VAL A 127 -1.94 -24.81 3.78
CA VAL A 127 -1.59 -23.40 3.54
C VAL A 127 -1.43 -23.09 2.05
N TRP A 128 -0.84 -23.99 1.27
CA TRP A 128 -0.64 -23.77 -0.16
C TRP A 128 -1.95 -23.65 -0.95
N ALA A 129 -3.01 -24.34 -0.52
CA ALA A 129 -4.32 -24.25 -1.18
C ALA A 129 -4.97 -22.88 -0.94
N TRP A 130 -4.85 -22.34 0.29
CA TRP A 130 -5.26 -20.97 0.60
C TRP A 130 -4.47 -19.94 -0.20
N LEU A 131 -3.18 -20.15 -0.34
CA LEU A 131 -2.31 -19.26 -1.10
C LEU A 131 -2.73 -19.22 -2.58
N LEU A 132 -2.94 -20.38 -3.20
CA LEU A 132 -3.44 -20.43 -4.59
C LEU A 132 -4.82 -19.78 -4.73
N PHE A 133 -5.72 -20.01 -3.78
CA PHE A 133 -7.04 -19.40 -3.77
C PHE A 133 -6.97 -17.87 -3.79
N PHE A 134 -6.14 -17.27 -2.93
CA PHE A 134 -5.97 -15.81 -2.89
C PHE A 134 -5.33 -15.25 -4.16
N ILE A 135 -4.29 -15.92 -4.69
CA ILE A 135 -3.64 -15.50 -5.94
C ILE A 135 -4.62 -15.54 -7.10
N ILE A 136 -5.34 -16.63 -7.26
CA ILE A 136 -6.30 -16.80 -8.36
C ILE A 136 -7.42 -15.77 -8.25
N THR A 137 -8.00 -15.62 -7.05
CA THR A 137 -9.10 -14.67 -6.81
C THR A 137 -8.66 -13.24 -7.13
N ASN A 138 -7.50 -12.82 -6.62
CA ASN A 138 -6.98 -11.48 -6.88
C ASN A 138 -6.64 -11.27 -8.37
N THR A 139 -6.08 -12.28 -9.01
CA THR A 139 -5.80 -12.22 -10.47
C THR A 139 -7.08 -12.06 -11.27
N ILE A 140 -8.14 -12.83 -10.97
CA ILE A 140 -9.43 -12.74 -11.65
C ILE A 140 -10.05 -11.33 -11.45
N VAL A 141 -10.01 -10.82 -10.22
CA VAL A 141 -10.54 -9.47 -9.92
C VAL A 141 -9.78 -8.40 -10.70
N ASN A 142 -8.45 -8.48 -10.76
CA ASN A 142 -7.63 -7.53 -11.50
C ASN A 142 -7.84 -7.62 -13.02
N LEU A 143 -8.02 -8.81 -13.57
CA LEU A 143 -8.29 -9.00 -15.00
C LEU A 143 -9.66 -8.45 -15.42
N ARG A 144 -10.62 -8.38 -14.51
CA ARG A 144 -11.98 -7.84 -14.78
C ARG A 144 -12.07 -6.31 -14.77
N GLY A 145 -10.97 -5.62 -14.51
CA GLY A 145 -10.83 -4.18 -14.69
C GLY A 145 -10.85 -3.36 -13.40
N ILE A 146 -10.37 -2.13 -13.53
CA ILE A 146 -10.13 -1.17 -12.44
C ILE A 146 -11.41 -0.80 -11.68
N GLU A 147 -12.56 -0.76 -12.35
CA GLU A 147 -13.83 -0.38 -11.73
C GLU A 147 -14.29 -1.41 -10.70
N LEU A 148 -14.13 -2.70 -11.00
CA LEU A 148 -14.48 -3.78 -10.09
C LEU A 148 -13.54 -3.78 -8.88
N THR A 149 -12.25 -3.63 -9.12
CA THR A 149 -11.23 -3.53 -8.07
C THR A 149 -11.49 -2.35 -7.12
N ALA A 150 -11.87 -1.19 -7.65
CA ALA A 150 -12.19 -0.02 -6.84
C ALA A 150 -13.44 -0.24 -5.96
N LYS A 151 -14.47 -0.92 -6.46
CA LYS A 151 -15.66 -1.27 -5.66
C LYS A 151 -15.31 -2.24 -4.53
N PHE A 152 -14.55 -3.30 -4.83
CA PHE A 152 -14.09 -4.25 -3.80
C PHE A 152 -13.22 -3.57 -2.75
N ASN A 153 -12.26 -2.75 -3.14
CA ASN A 153 -11.40 -2.02 -2.21
C ASN A 153 -12.21 -1.13 -1.25
N LYS A 154 -13.25 -0.45 -1.76
CA LYS A 154 -14.14 0.36 -0.92
C LYS A 154 -14.90 -0.48 0.10
N ILE A 155 -15.39 -1.65 -0.28
CA ILE A 155 -16.10 -2.57 0.61
C ILE A 155 -15.14 -3.08 1.69
N PHE A 156 -13.93 -3.51 1.31
CA PHE A 156 -12.90 -3.96 2.24
C PHE A 156 -12.51 -2.87 3.22
N LEU A 157 -12.30 -1.63 2.77
CA LEU A 157 -11.98 -0.51 3.66
C LEU A 157 -13.08 -0.28 4.71
N ILE A 158 -14.35 -0.31 4.29
CA ILE A 158 -15.47 -0.16 5.22
C ILE A 158 -15.48 -1.30 6.24
N ALA A 159 -15.26 -2.54 5.77
CA ALA A 159 -15.19 -3.71 6.65
C ALA A 159 -14.04 -3.60 7.65
N GLU A 160 -12.85 -3.18 7.23
CA GLU A 160 -11.69 -2.94 8.10
C GLU A 160 -11.98 -1.86 9.16
N LEU A 161 -12.59 -0.74 8.77
CA LEU A 161 -12.95 0.33 9.71
C LEU A 161 -13.99 -0.12 10.73
N ILE A 162 -14.96 -0.95 10.32
CA ILE A 162 -15.96 -1.54 11.23
C ILE A 162 -15.27 -2.46 12.23
N VAL A 163 -14.37 -3.35 11.77
CA VAL A 163 -13.63 -4.26 12.65
C VAL A 163 -12.78 -3.48 13.64
N LEU A 164 -12.08 -2.43 13.20
CA LEU A 164 -11.30 -1.56 14.07
C LEU A 164 -12.16 -0.88 15.13
N ALA A 165 -13.32 -0.33 14.76
CA ALA A 165 -14.25 0.30 15.69
C ALA A 165 -14.81 -0.70 16.71
N LEU A 166 -15.06 -1.95 16.32
CA LEU A 166 -15.50 -3.01 17.22
C LEU A 166 -14.41 -3.44 18.19
N LEU A 167 -13.15 -3.53 17.72
CA LEU A 167 -12.00 -3.85 18.57
C LEU A 167 -11.73 -2.75 19.59
N ASP A 168 -11.77 -1.48 19.17
CA ASP A 168 -11.59 -0.32 20.05
C ASP A 168 -12.67 -0.29 21.15
N ARG A 169 -13.93 -0.51 20.79
CA ARG A 169 -15.04 -0.58 21.74
C ARG A 169 -14.91 -1.73 22.76
N LYS A 170 -14.27 -2.84 22.36
CA LYS A 170 -14.03 -3.98 23.24
C LYS A 170 -12.84 -3.75 24.17
N SER A 171 -11.84 -2.98 23.73
CA SER A 171 -10.65 -2.64 24.51
C SER A 171 -10.93 -1.59 25.59
N THR A 172 -11.96 -0.75 25.41
CA THR A 172 -12.36 0.30 26.36
C THR A 172 -13.37 -0.18 27.45
N ARG A 173 -13.71 -1.46 27.46
CA ARG A 173 -14.48 -2.13 28.52
C ARG A 173 -13.62 -3.10 29.32
#